data_de3410aa22e5a657eb015423d9e9c7b6
#
_entry.id   de3410aa22e5a657eb015423d9e9c7b6
#
_cell.length_a   1.000
_cell.length_b   1.000
_cell.length_c   1.000
_cell.angle_alpha   90.00
_cell.angle_beta   90.00
_cell.angle_gamma   90.00
#
_symmetry.space_group_name_H-M   'P 1'
#
loop_
_entity.id
_entity.type
_entity.pdbx_description
1 polymer ?
#
loop_
_entity_poly.entity_id
_entity_poly.type
_entity_poly.pdbx_seq_one_letter_code
_entity_poly.pdbx_strand_id
1 'polypeptide(L)'
;RYKCRVRSPWYTVPSVYSTEIGMLKRSHNTPRLILNRIGAYTTDTAYRIRARDVVAEKLVGCFINPLTALSAELEGRHYGGGVLELIPSEIERLIIPLPAKVSIDLADLDKAIRCLPTHLVLSNQGKIVLGSLGLSPSKQECILEGWRKLRDRRNRTSSEPLVEED
;
A
#
# COMPACT_ATOMS: atom_id res chain seq x y z
N ARG A 1 -12.35 -1.64 34.60
CA ARG A 1 -11.09 -1.13 33.99
C ARG A 1 -11.22 0.35 33.69
N TYR A 2 -10.15 1.14 33.85
CA TYR A 2 -10.14 2.60 33.71
C TYR A 2 -10.87 3.12 32.46
N LYS A 3 -10.47 2.59 31.28
CA LYS A 3 -11.04 3.01 30.00
C LYS A 3 -12.56 2.82 29.89
N CYS A 4 -13.15 1.86 30.59
CA CYS A 4 -14.59 1.64 30.55
C CYS A 4 -15.32 2.59 31.50
N ARG A 5 -14.69 3.00 32.62
CA ARG A 5 -15.28 3.92 33.58
C ARG A 5 -15.39 5.36 33.07
N VAL A 6 -14.48 5.79 32.18
CA VAL A 6 -14.46 7.16 31.65
C VAL A 6 -15.31 7.32 30.37
N ARG A 7 -16.00 6.26 29.94
CA ARG A 7 -16.88 6.30 28.77
C ARG A 7 -18.34 6.34 29.16
N SER A 8 -19.13 7.16 28.51
CA SER A 8 -20.56 7.17 28.65
C SER A 8 -21.22 7.12 27.26
N PRO A 9 -21.91 6.04 26.98
CA PRO A 9 -21.99 4.76 27.71
C PRO A 9 -20.66 3.96 27.65
N TRP A 10 -20.44 3.04 28.59
CA TRP A 10 -19.19 2.31 28.78
C TRP A 10 -18.72 1.50 27.55
N TYR A 11 -19.66 1.07 26.71
CA TYR A 11 -19.43 0.32 25.49
C TYR A 11 -19.07 1.21 24.28
N THR A 12 -19.09 2.53 24.41
CA THR A 12 -18.70 3.43 23.32
C THR A 12 -17.26 3.19 22.92
N VAL A 13 -17.02 2.98 21.62
CA VAL A 13 -15.68 2.90 21.05
C VAL A 13 -15.24 4.33 20.70
N PRO A 14 -14.28 4.93 21.44
CA PRO A 14 -13.80 6.26 21.15
C PRO A 14 -12.99 6.27 19.87
N SER A 15 -12.99 7.41 19.20
CA SER A 15 -12.14 7.66 18.01
C SER A 15 -12.43 6.76 16.79
N VAL A 16 -13.67 6.24 16.68
CA VAL A 16 -14.12 5.56 15.48
C VAL A 16 -14.72 6.61 14.54
N TYR A 17 -14.06 6.86 13.43
CA TYR A 17 -14.56 7.74 12.38
C TYR A 17 -14.10 7.20 11.02
N SER A 18 -14.85 7.52 9.98
CA SER A 18 -14.46 7.23 8.61
C SER A 18 -13.48 8.28 8.07
N THR A 19 -12.67 7.88 7.12
CA THR A 19 -11.83 8.78 6.31
C THR A 19 -12.00 8.44 4.85
N GLU A 20 -11.67 9.39 3.99
CA GLU A 20 -11.79 9.26 2.54
C GLU A 20 -10.90 8.14 1.99
N ILE A 21 -9.72 7.93 2.59
CA ILE A 21 -8.76 6.91 2.19
C ILE A 21 -8.40 6.04 3.38
N GLY A 22 -8.36 4.74 3.15
CA GLY A 22 -7.82 3.74 4.06
C GLY A 22 -6.58 3.04 3.50
N MET A 23 -5.75 2.49 4.40
CA MET A 23 -4.61 1.65 4.04
C MET A 23 -4.45 0.53 5.07
N LEU A 24 -4.37 -0.72 4.65
CA LEU A 24 -4.04 -1.81 5.55
C LEU A 24 -2.57 -1.73 5.98
N LYS A 25 -2.31 -1.98 7.26
CA LYS A 25 -0.94 -1.98 7.82
C LYS A 25 -0.05 -3.04 7.21
N ARG A 26 -0.64 -4.16 6.82
CA ARG A 26 0.05 -5.37 6.35
C ARG A 26 -0.39 -5.77 4.97
N SER A 27 0.55 -6.26 4.18
CA SER A 27 0.30 -6.82 2.85
C SER A 27 1.29 -7.93 2.52
N HIS A 28 0.88 -8.90 1.69
CA HIS A 28 1.77 -9.94 1.18
C HIS A 28 2.45 -9.54 -0.14
N ASN A 29 1.79 -8.78 -0.99
CA ASN A 29 2.33 -8.37 -2.28
C ASN A 29 2.84 -6.93 -2.25
N THR A 30 1.91 -5.98 -2.30
CA THR A 30 2.21 -4.55 -2.23
C THR A 30 1.14 -3.83 -1.42
N PRO A 31 1.49 -2.80 -0.64
CA PRO A 31 0.51 -2.00 0.04
C PRO A 31 -0.40 -1.27 -0.96
N ARG A 32 -1.63 -0.96 -0.53
CA ARG A 32 -2.63 -0.29 -1.37
C ARG A 32 -3.38 0.76 -0.57
N LEU A 33 -3.68 1.87 -1.21
CA LEU A 33 -4.67 2.80 -0.73
C LEU A 33 -6.06 2.36 -1.22
N ILE A 34 -7.06 2.54 -0.38
CA ILE A 34 -8.45 2.16 -0.63
C ILE A 34 -9.30 3.42 -0.54
N LEU A 35 -9.97 3.78 -1.63
CA LEU A 35 -10.92 4.87 -1.63
C LEU A 35 -12.21 4.44 -0.91
N ASN A 36 -12.54 5.13 0.17
CA ASN A 36 -13.66 4.77 1.05
C ASN A 36 -14.95 5.53 0.67
N ARG A 37 -15.56 5.16 -0.42
CA ARG A 37 -16.79 5.81 -0.94
C ARG A 37 -18.04 5.54 -0.10
N ILE A 38 -18.04 4.46 0.68
CA ILE A 38 -19.20 4.06 1.50
C ILE A 38 -19.13 4.57 2.94
N GLY A 39 -18.11 5.37 3.28
CA GLY A 39 -17.94 5.89 4.63
C GLY A 39 -17.66 4.81 5.69
N ALA A 40 -17.08 3.67 5.31
CA ALA A 40 -16.77 2.57 6.22
C ALA A 40 -15.83 3.03 7.33
N TYR A 41 -16.06 2.50 8.52
CA TYR A 41 -15.15 2.70 9.66
C TYR A 41 -13.98 1.73 9.59
N THR A 42 -12.81 2.19 10.03
CA THR A 42 -11.62 1.35 10.11
C THR A 42 -11.26 1.02 11.55
N THR A 43 -10.77 -0.20 11.76
CA THR A 43 -10.22 -0.64 13.05
C THR A 43 -8.73 -0.23 13.14
N ASP A 44 -8.06 -0.69 14.20
CA ASP A 44 -6.62 -0.48 14.42
C ASP A 44 -5.71 -1.25 13.43
N THR A 45 -6.28 -2.15 12.62
CA THR A 45 -5.55 -2.87 11.56
C THR A 45 -5.37 -2.06 10.27
N ALA A 46 -6.01 -0.90 10.17
CA ALA A 46 -5.92 -0.01 9.04
C ALA A 46 -5.58 1.43 9.46
N TYR A 47 -4.82 2.10 8.63
CA TYR A 47 -4.55 3.53 8.76
C TYR A 47 -5.63 4.34 8.06
N ARG A 48 -5.92 5.49 8.63
CA ARG A 48 -6.81 6.52 8.11
C ARG A 48 -5.96 7.61 7.48
N ILE A 49 -6.16 7.82 6.18
CA ILE A 49 -5.36 8.75 5.39
C ILE A 49 -6.26 9.87 4.89
N ARG A 50 -5.74 11.09 4.92
CA ARG A 50 -6.35 12.26 4.29
C ARG A 50 -5.41 12.77 3.21
N ALA A 51 -5.93 12.92 2.00
CA ALA A 51 -5.22 13.64 0.95
C ALA A 51 -5.14 15.14 1.31
N ARG A 52 -3.97 15.75 1.10
CA ARG A 52 -3.76 17.19 1.21
C ARG A 52 -3.19 17.66 -0.12
N ASP A 53 -3.71 18.73 -0.65
CA ASP A 53 -3.25 19.36 -1.90
C ASP A 53 -3.27 18.45 -3.14
N VAL A 54 -3.98 17.31 -3.03
CA VAL A 54 -4.19 16.34 -4.12
C VAL A 54 -5.56 15.70 -3.99
N VAL A 55 -6.22 15.41 -5.11
CA VAL A 55 -7.50 14.70 -5.14
C VAL A 55 -7.30 13.24 -4.71
N ALA A 56 -8.17 12.73 -3.85
CA ALA A 56 -8.06 11.39 -3.28
C ALA A 56 -7.98 10.27 -4.33
N GLU A 57 -8.80 10.36 -5.37
CA GLU A 57 -8.79 9.42 -6.50
C GLU A 57 -7.43 9.37 -7.19
N LYS A 58 -6.81 10.53 -7.40
CA LYS A 58 -5.48 10.63 -8.00
C LYS A 58 -4.43 10.00 -7.11
N LEU A 59 -4.46 10.28 -5.80
CA LEU A 59 -3.53 9.69 -4.84
C LEU A 59 -3.66 8.17 -4.81
N VAL A 60 -4.89 7.65 -4.73
CA VAL A 60 -5.18 6.21 -4.71
C VAL A 60 -4.71 5.53 -6.00
N GLY A 61 -5.02 6.11 -7.16
CA GLY A 61 -4.63 5.57 -8.47
C GLY A 61 -3.11 5.60 -8.68
N CYS A 62 -2.47 6.72 -8.36
CA CYS A 62 -1.02 6.87 -8.52
C CYS A 62 -0.21 6.04 -7.53
N PHE A 63 -0.79 5.61 -6.41
CA PHE A 63 -0.09 4.80 -5.41
C PHE A 63 0.32 3.42 -5.96
N ILE A 64 -0.44 2.86 -6.88
CA ILE A 64 -0.15 1.57 -7.50
C ILE A 64 0.81 1.75 -8.68
N ASN A 65 2.09 1.65 -8.43
CA ASN A 65 3.15 1.71 -9.45
C ASN A 65 4.44 1.05 -8.93
N PRO A 66 5.40 0.68 -9.79
CA PRO A 66 6.62 -0.02 -9.38
C PRO A 66 7.49 0.77 -8.40
N LEU A 67 7.55 2.11 -8.51
CA LEU A 67 8.41 2.94 -7.66
C LEU A 67 7.88 2.98 -6.22
N THR A 68 6.57 3.19 -6.04
CA THR A 68 5.97 3.15 -4.70
C THR A 68 6.07 1.75 -4.10
N ALA A 69 5.87 0.70 -4.89
CA ALA A 69 6.02 -0.68 -4.44
C ALA A 69 7.45 -0.99 -3.99
N LEU A 70 8.45 -0.57 -4.75
CA LEU A 70 9.88 -0.71 -4.40
C LEU A 70 10.21 0.09 -3.12
N SER A 71 9.74 1.34 -3.03
CA SER A 71 9.92 2.19 -1.84
C SER A 71 9.32 1.52 -0.59
N ALA A 72 8.17 0.88 -0.72
CA ALA A 72 7.54 0.16 0.39
C ALA A 72 8.35 -1.06 0.85
N GLU A 73 9.00 -1.80 -0.05
CA GLU A 73 9.90 -2.91 0.34
C GLU A 73 11.18 -2.41 1.03
N LEU A 74 11.66 -1.20 0.68
CA LEU A 74 12.86 -0.61 1.28
C LEU A 74 12.59 0.00 2.66
N GLU A 75 11.41 0.61 2.85
CA GLU A 75 11.06 1.30 4.09
C GLU A 75 10.36 0.41 5.11
N GLY A 76 9.63 -0.61 4.65
CA GLY A 76 8.78 -1.43 5.48
C GLY A 76 9.52 -2.53 6.23
N ARG A 77 8.81 -3.12 7.17
CA ARG A 77 9.30 -4.23 8.02
C ARG A 77 8.86 -5.56 7.47
N HIS A 78 9.78 -6.49 7.46
CA HIS A 78 9.53 -7.86 7.03
C HIS A 78 9.25 -8.73 8.25
N TYR A 79 8.11 -9.42 8.23
CA TYR A 79 7.73 -10.40 9.24
C TYR A 79 7.68 -11.80 8.64
N GLY A 80 7.73 -12.80 9.50
CA GLY A 80 7.56 -14.18 9.10
C GLY A 80 6.29 -14.40 8.27
N GLY A 81 6.29 -15.40 7.39
CA GLY A 81 5.19 -15.64 6.46
C GLY A 81 5.13 -14.68 5.25
N GLY A 82 6.23 -13.97 4.94
CA GLY A 82 6.29 -13.06 3.79
C GLY A 82 5.43 -11.81 3.93
N VAL A 83 5.17 -11.36 5.16
CA VAL A 83 4.34 -10.17 5.43
C VAL A 83 5.20 -8.92 5.41
N LEU A 84 4.78 -7.92 4.63
CA LEU A 84 5.29 -6.55 4.68
C LEU A 84 4.36 -5.72 5.57
N GLU A 85 4.90 -5.09 6.61
CA GLU A 85 4.20 -4.13 7.47
C GLU A 85 4.83 -2.75 7.36
N LEU A 86 3.98 -1.72 7.32
CA LEU A 86 4.38 -0.32 7.34
C LEU A 86 3.80 0.35 8.58
N ILE A 87 4.63 1.04 9.35
CA ILE A 87 4.18 1.94 10.43
C ILE A 87 4.07 3.38 9.91
N PRO A 88 3.40 4.31 10.63
CA PRO A 88 3.18 5.67 10.13
C PRO A 88 4.44 6.40 9.67
N SER A 89 5.53 6.32 10.42
CA SER A 89 6.81 6.98 10.05
C SER A 89 7.49 6.39 8.81
N GLU A 90 7.18 5.14 8.46
CA GLU A 90 7.65 4.49 7.23
C GLU A 90 6.77 4.89 6.04
N ILE A 91 5.46 5.00 6.26
CA ILE A 91 4.51 5.49 5.24
C ILE A 91 4.85 6.91 4.81
N GLU A 92 5.26 7.78 5.73
CA GLU A 92 5.67 9.17 5.46
C GLU A 92 6.91 9.27 4.56
N ARG A 93 7.72 8.22 4.48
CA ARG A 93 8.91 8.15 3.61
C ARG A 93 8.65 7.52 2.24
N LEU A 94 7.45 7.01 2.00
CA LEU A 94 7.13 6.38 0.73
C LEU A 94 7.20 7.39 -0.43
N ILE A 95 7.84 6.97 -1.50
CA ILE A 95 7.90 7.75 -2.72
C ILE A 95 6.63 7.49 -3.53
N ILE A 96 5.78 8.50 -3.66
CA ILE A 96 4.54 8.42 -4.43
C ILE A 96 4.62 9.42 -5.59
N PRO A 97 4.82 8.96 -6.82
CA PRO A 97 4.81 9.83 -7.99
C PRO A 97 3.40 10.36 -8.27
N LEU A 98 3.29 11.69 -8.42
CA LEU A 98 2.02 12.39 -8.66
C LEU A 98 2.14 13.27 -9.92
N PRO A 99 2.10 12.71 -11.14
CA PRO A 99 2.19 13.49 -12.36
C PRO A 99 1.10 14.57 -12.42
N ALA A 100 1.43 15.76 -12.93
CA ALA A 100 0.44 16.83 -13.06
C ALA A 100 -0.75 16.40 -13.92
N LYS A 101 -0.44 15.78 -15.07
CA LYS A 101 -1.42 15.26 -16.02
C LYS A 101 -1.36 13.73 -16.03
N VAL A 102 -2.32 13.08 -15.40
CA VAL A 102 -2.50 11.62 -15.44
C VAL A 102 -3.98 11.33 -15.33
N SER A 103 -4.46 10.40 -16.14
CA SER A 103 -5.83 9.87 -16.06
C SER A 103 -5.73 8.39 -15.70
N ILE A 104 -6.39 8.01 -14.62
CA ILE A 104 -6.45 6.61 -14.13
C ILE A 104 -7.91 6.29 -13.88
N ASP A 105 -8.42 5.28 -14.58
CA ASP A 105 -9.71 4.71 -14.25
C ASP A 105 -9.56 3.78 -13.03
N LEU A 106 -10.18 4.17 -11.91
CA LEU A 106 -10.09 3.40 -10.67
C LEU A 106 -10.91 2.10 -10.73
N ALA A 107 -11.96 2.04 -11.55
CA ALA A 107 -12.76 0.82 -11.70
C ALA A 107 -11.96 -0.24 -12.48
N ASP A 108 -11.30 0.17 -13.56
CA ASP A 108 -10.40 -0.71 -14.32
C ASP A 108 -9.19 -1.13 -13.49
N LEU A 109 -8.63 -0.22 -12.70
CA LEU A 109 -7.53 -0.53 -11.79
C LEU A 109 -7.95 -1.55 -10.71
N ASP A 110 -9.12 -1.38 -10.08
CA ASP A 110 -9.64 -2.34 -9.09
C ASP A 110 -9.85 -3.71 -9.73
N LYS A 111 -10.44 -3.77 -10.92
CA LYS A 111 -10.59 -5.01 -11.68
C LYS A 111 -9.25 -5.66 -11.99
N ALA A 112 -8.27 -4.89 -12.46
CA ALA A 112 -6.93 -5.40 -12.74
C ALA A 112 -6.26 -5.96 -11.48
N ILE A 113 -6.34 -5.28 -10.34
CA ILE A 113 -5.79 -5.74 -9.05
C ILE A 113 -6.40 -7.08 -8.60
N ARG A 114 -7.68 -7.32 -8.90
CA ARG A 114 -8.37 -8.57 -8.53
C ARG A 114 -8.08 -9.73 -9.46
N CYS A 115 -7.85 -9.44 -10.75
CA CYS A 115 -7.81 -10.46 -11.79
C CYS A 115 -6.41 -10.76 -12.31
N LEU A 116 -5.45 -9.85 -12.16
CA LEU A 116 -4.11 -9.98 -12.73
C LEU A 116 -3.04 -10.21 -11.66
N PRO A 117 -1.94 -10.88 -11.99
CA PRO A 117 -0.76 -10.95 -11.15
C PRO A 117 -0.23 -9.54 -10.83
N THR A 118 0.18 -9.32 -9.58
CA THR A 118 0.62 -7.99 -9.08
C THR A 118 1.69 -7.34 -9.95
N HIS A 119 2.66 -8.11 -10.48
CA HIS A 119 3.72 -7.56 -11.31
C HIS A 119 3.21 -7.00 -12.65
N LEU A 120 2.14 -7.58 -13.22
CA LEU A 120 1.51 -7.06 -14.44
C LEU A 120 0.74 -5.77 -14.14
N VAL A 121 0.02 -5.72 -13.02
CA VAL A 121 -0.66 -4.48 -12.58
C VAL A 121 0.36 -3.36 -12.38
N LEU A 122 1.46 -3.62 -11.67
CA LEU A 122 2.52 -2.64 -11.44
C LEU A 122 3.17 -2.19 -12.74
N SER A 123 3.47 -3.13 -13.67
CA SER A 123 4.03 -2.79 -14.98
C SER A 123 3.12 -1.87 -15.78
N ASN A 124 1.83 -2.21 -15.86
CA ASN A 124 0.83 -1.41 -16.59
C ASN A 124 0.66 -0.02 -15.97
N GLN A 125 0.53 0.07 -14.65
CA GLN A 125 0.44 1.34 -13.95
C GLN A 125 1.74 2.14 -14.02
N GLY A 126 2.89 1.48 -14.06
CA GLY A 126 4.19 2.12 -14.30
C GLY A 126 4.22 2.89 -15.61
N LYS A 127 3.70 2.30 -16.70
CA LYS A 127 3.59 2.98 -18.01
C LYS A 127 2.74 4.24 -17.94
N ILE A 128 1.64 4.20 -17.18
CA ILE A 128 0.73 5.33 -17.01
C ILE A 128 1.37 6.40 -16.10
N VAL A 129 1.80 6.01 -14.89
CA VAL A 129 2.22 6.97 -13.85
C VAL A 129 3.65 7.45 -14.08
N LEU A 130 4.61 6.51 -14.21
CA LEU A 130 6.02 6.86 -14.40
C LEU A 130 6.30 7.35 -15.82
N GLY A 131 5.59 6.81 -16.81
CA GLY A 131 5.64 7.30 -18.19
C GLY A 131 5.20 8.75 -18.31
N SER A 132 4.15 9.17 -17.58
CA SER A 132 3.71 10.56 -17.52
C SER A 132 4.73 11.52 -16.89
N LEU A 133 5.73 10.99 -16.17
CA LEU A 133 6.87 11.72 -15.63
C LEU A 133 8.12 11.66 -16.55
N GLY A 134 7.99 11.04 -17.72
CA GLY A 134 9.10 10.93 -18.68
C GLY A 134 10.11 9.83 -18.36
N LEU A 135 9.82 8.88 -17.47
CA LEU A 135 10.70 7.74 -17.24
C LEU A 135 10.66 6.79 -18.42
N SER A 136 11.85 6.46 -18.97
CA SER A 136 11.96 5.52 -20.06
C SER A 136 11.50 4.10 -19.66
N PRO A 137 11.01 3.29 -20.62
CA PRO A 137 10.60 1.89 -20.36
C PRO A 137 11.68 1.06 -19.67
N SER A 138 12.94 1.24 -20.06
CA SER A 138 14.08 0.54 -19.44
C SER A 138 14.24 0.88 -17.95
N LYS A 139 14.09 2.16 -17.56
CA LYS A 139 14.13 2.58 -16.15
C LYS A 139 12.94 2.03 -15.37
N GLN A 140 11.75 2.01 -15.97
CA GLN A 140 10.55 1.44 -15.35
C GLN A 140 10.72 -0.07 -15.10
N GLU A 141 11.29 -0.81 -16.04
CA GLU A 141 11.55 -2.24 -15.87
C GLU A 141 12.63 -2.50 -14.81
N CYS A 142 13.68 -1.69 -14.76
CA CYS A 142 14.71 -1.77 -13.71
C CYS A 142 14.10 -1.60 -12.30
N ILE A 143 13.18 -0.64 -12.12
CA ILE A 143 12.48 -0.42 -10.85
C ILE A 143 11.57 -1.62 -10.50
N LEU A 144 10.83 -2.13 -11.48
CA LEU A 144 9.96 -3.30 -11.31
C LEU A 144 10.75 -4.55 -10.92
N GLU A 145 11.91 -4.77 -11.56
CA GLU A 145 12.79 -5.87 -11.23
C GLU A 145 13.40 -5.74 -9.83
N GLY A 146 13.77 -4.53 -9.42
CA GLY A 146 14.20 -4.24 -8.05
C GLY A 146 13.14 -4.63 -7.02
N TRP A 147 11.88 -4.24 -7.26
CA TRP A 147 10.76 -4.65 -6.41
C TRP A 147 10.59 -6.17 -6.37
N ARG A 148 10.64 -6.86 -7.53
CA ARG A 148 10.52 -8.33 -7.59
C ARG A 148 11.57 -9.00 -6.72
N LYS A 149 12.84 -8.59 -6.84
CA LYS A 149 13.95 -9.16 -6.07
C LYS A 149 13.77 -9.03 -4.57
N LEU A 150 13.35 -7.85 -4.08
CA LEU A 150 13.13 -7.63 -2.65
C LEU A 150 11.92 -8.43 -2.13
N ARG A 151 10.79 -8.39 -2.84
CA ARG A 151 9.60 -9.18 -2.50
C ARG A 151 9.92 -10.68 -2.47
N ASP A 152 10.64 -11.20 -3.46
CA ASP A 152 10.94 -12.64 -3.55
C ASP A 152 11.94 -13.06 -2.48
N ARG A 153 12.87 -12.17 -2.08
CA ARG A 153 13.74 -12.38 -0.93
C ARG A 153 12.91 -12.48 0.35
N ARG A 154 11.99 -11.57 0.57
CA ARG A 154 11.08 -11.58 1.74
C ARG A 154 10.23 -12.86 1.80
N ASN A 155 9.73 -13.33 0.67
CA ASN A 155 8.92 -14.55 0.59
C ASN A 155 9.75 -15.82 0.80
N ARG A 156 11.01 -15.87 0.39
CA ARG A 156 11.92 -17.03 0.61
C ARG A 156 12.28 -17.22 2.07
N THR A 157 12.56 -16.14 2.80
CA THR A 157 12.84 -16.22 4.24
C THR A 157 11.66 -16.73 5.07
N SER A 158 10.45 -16.80 4.51
CA SER A 158 9.27 -17.37 5.18
C SER A 158 9.04 -18.85 4.89
N SER A 159 9.73 -19.43 3.92
CA SER A 159 9.60 -20.83 3.51
C SER A 159 10.73 -21.74 4.00
N GLU A 160 11.76 -21.19 4.63
CA GLU A 160 12.78 -22.01 5.29
C GLU A 160 12.20 -22.56 6.62
N PRO A 161 12.12 -23.90 6.80
CA PRO A 161 11.77 -24.46 8.09
C PRO A 161 12.83 -24.04 9.11
N LEU A 162 12.38 -23.68 10.32
CA LEU A 162 13.27 -23.53 11.47
C LEU A 162 14.02 -24.85 11.61
N VAL A 163 15.31 -24.84 11.32
CA VAL A 163 16.19 -25.95 11.69
C VAL A 163 16.27 -25.86 13.21
N GLU A 164 15.54 -26.76 13.90
CA GLU A 164 15.76 -26.98 15.32
C GLU A 164 17.20 -27.50 15.46
N GLU A 165 18.09 -26.66 15.96
CA GLU A 165 19.40 -27.10 16.43
C GLU A 165 19.16 -27.89 17.73
N ASP A 166 19.36 -29.21 17.67
CA ASP A 166 19.41 -30.12 18.81
C ASP A 166 20.66 -29.83 19.69
#